data_5ba8d54e7e44556b741688c3f1fcc3f2
#
_entry.id   5ba8d54e7e44556b741688c3f1fcc3f2
#
_cell.length_a   1.000
_cell.length_b   1.000
_cell.length_c   1.000
_cell.angle_alpha   90.00
_cell.angle_beta   90.00
_cell.angle_gamma   90.00
#
_symmetry.space_group_name_H-M   'P 1'
#
loop_
_entity.id
_entity.type
_entity.pdbx_description
1 polymer ?
#
loop_
_entity_poly.entity_id
_entity_poly.type
_entity_poly.pdbx_seq_one_letter_code
_entity_poly.pdbx_strand_id
1 'polypeptide(L)'
;MKRFLYIVILVGMALSAYADEVVFKASAPKQVVVGKPFQITFTVNQRSRDLRAPEFTDFDVLAGPYSSTSSSTSFVNGHRTSTFEQTYTYMLMAQKAGTFTIGPATVKVDGENVQSNGIRIQVLPEDEQPQQSSQNSQSSQQPAVSHQNSQGSQSSQSNSTSENLFVRTIASKTRVHEQEALMITYKLYFANVDVAQLTNNTKLPEFTGFLKQELEQGEIQTELEHYNGRNYQTAVLYRTILYPQHSGDITIDPARFEAVLRVQTQQRARSIFDDFFGTYTNVTKMLTAPGVTIHVAALPGGKPAGFSGGVGKFSLTPSISQTELQTNDAVTIKLDISGSGNMKLLKTPAIDWPEGFEPYDPKVSNDFRTTTSGVSGTKSIEYLAIPRSAGEYTIPAIKFSYFDIDDKSYKTLSTPEYTIHVKRGAGESAAAGEQQAVVNYTQKEDIKQLGTDIRYIDTKAPSGKNSEFRIQNSDLIWLFYVVPLIIAIVLLIVLRKQIQEASDINRVRYKRANKVAQKRLKAAAAALKANDKDAFYAAIESAAWTYLSDRLSIPTADLNKENIASILNQKGVSETLIAEVKNVLSTAEFARYAPSTDHAMEDLYNATTNLINNLEEEKL
;
A
#
# COMPACT_ATOMS: atom_id res chain seq x y z
N MET A 1 37.45 43.07 4.55
CA MET A 1 38.10 41.94 3.90
C MET A 1 38.39 40.76 4.84
N LYS A 2 39.01 40.92 6.02
CA LYS A 2 39.27 39.76 6.94
C LYS A 2 38.01 38.99 7.39
N ARG A 3 36.88 39.68 7.63
CA ARG A 3 35.62 39.01 8.04
C ARG A 3 34.95 38.22 6.89
N PHE A 4 35.15 38.64 5.65
CA PHE A 4 34.64 37.91 4.47
C PHE A 4 35.46 36.64 4.18
N LEU A 5 36.76 36.68 4.47
CA LEU A 5 37.65 35.51 4.35
C LEU A 5 37.28 34.41 5.38
N TYR A 6 36.89 34.78 6.61
CA TYR A 6 36.44 33.82 7.63
C TYR A 6 35.09 33.15 7.27
N ILE A 7 34.17 33.91 6.63
CA ILE A 7 32.88 33.33 6.16
C ILE A 7 33.12 32.38 5.00
N VAL A 8 34.01 32.66 4.06
CA VAL A 8 34.36 31.78 2.94
C VAL A 8 35.07 30.50 3.44
N ILE A 9 35.94 30.61 4.46
CA ILE A 9 36.58 29.44 5.08
C ILE A 9 35.57 28.61 5.88
N LEU A 10 34.61 29.23 6.57
CA LEU A 10 33.57 28.53 7.32
C LEU A 10 32.54 27.84 6.41
N VAL A 11 32.20 28.46 5.27
CA VAL A 11 31.36 27.86 4.22
C VAL A 11 32.14 26.77 3.48
N GLY A 12 33.46 26.91 3.29
CA GLY A 12 34.30 25.86 2.70
C GLY A 12 34.45 24.63 3.60
N MET A 13 34.43 24.78 4.94
CA MET A 13 34.43 23.67 5.89
C MET A 13 33.07 22.96 6.02
N ALA A 14 31.97 23.64 5.67
CA ALA A 14 30.63 23.03 5.69
C ALA A 14 30.32 22.15 4.43
N LEU A 15 31.18 22.18 3.41
CA LEU A 15 31.06 21.38 2.18
C LEU A 15 31.87 20.08 2.21
N SER A 16 32.51 19.76 3.34
CA SER A 16 33.26 18.52 3.47
C SER A 16 32.43 17.44 4.17
N ALA A 17 32.27 16.36 3.43
CA ALA A 17 31.86 15.03 3.86
C ALA A 17 30.36 14.74 3.94
N TYR A 18 29.67 14.67 2.80
CA TYR A 18 28.80 13.52 2.61
C TYR A 18 29.71 12.31 2.30
N ALA A 19 30.34 11.77 3.34
CA ALA A 19 30.83 10.41 3.27
C ALA A 19 29.57 9.53 3.19
N ASP A 20 29.39 8.77 2.13
CA ASP A 20 28.32 7.78 2.04
C ASP A 20 28.41 6.89 3.27
N GLU A 21 27.39 6.94 4.13
CA GLU A 21 27.32 6.14 5.35
C GLU A 21 27.50 4.66 4.99
N VAL A 22 28.42 4.00 5.68
CA VAL A 22 28.64 2.57 5.46
C VAL A 22 27.44 1.79 5.96
N VAL A 23 26.73 1.17 5.05
CA VAL A 23 25.55 0.35 5.37
C VAL A 23 25.90 -1.11 5.16
N PHE A 24 25.88 -1.90 6.24
CA PHE A 24 26.06 -3.34 6.21
C PHE A 24 24.79 -4.02 6.69
N LYS A 25 24.14 -4.79 5.81
CA LYS A 25 22.85 -5.43 6.06
C LYS A 25 22.93 -6.94 5.89
N ALA A 26 22.30 -7.66 6.84
CA ALA A 26 21.99 -9.06 6.72
C ALA A 26 20.53 -9.24 6.26
N SER A 27 20.29 -10.17 5.33
CA SER A 27 18.97 -10.50 4.80
C SER A 27 18.82 -12.02 4.65
N ALA A 28 17.66 -12.54 5.07
CA ALA A 28 17.27 -13.92 4.88
C ALA A 28 15.74 -14.03 4.82
N PRO A 29 15.17 -15.15 4.35
CA PRO A 29 13.74 -15.42 4.47
C PRO A 29 13.29 -15.38 5.93
N LYS A 30 12.18 -14.73 6.22
CA LYS A 30 11.60 -14.67 7.57
C LYS A 30 11.17 -16.05 8.08
N GLN A 31 10.79 -16.92 7.16
CA GLN A 31 10.29 -18.27 7.43
C GLN A 31 10.95 -19.26 6.48
N VAL A 32 11.34 -20.41 7.02
CA VAL A 32 11.97 -21.53 6.30
C VAL A 32 11.40 -22.85 6.82
N VAL A 33 11.64 -23.96 6.12
CA VAL A 33 11.16 -25.28 6.51
C VAL A 33 12.35 -26.14 6.95
N VAL A 34 12.16 -26.96 7.98
CA VAL A 34 13.13 -27.97 8.42
C VAL A 34 13.61 -28.79 7.22
N GLY A 35 14.91 -29.07 7.15
CA GLY A 35 15.51 -29.91 6.10
C GLY A 35 15.58 -29.25 4.71
N LYS A 36 15.05 -28.03 4.52
CA LYS A 36 15.18 -27.32 3.25
C LYS A 36 16.28 -26.26 3.29
N PRO A 37 17.14 -26.21 2.27
CA PRO A 37 18.17 -25.18 2.17
C PRO A 37 17.57 -23.79 1.97
N PHE A 38 18.17 -22.79 2.59
CA PHE A 38 17.84 -21.38 2.37
C PHE A 38 19.12 -20.53 2.35
N GLN A 39 19.00 -19.33 1.79
CA GLN A 39 20.12 -18.41 1.67
C GLN A 39 20.03 -17.31 2.72
N ILE A 40 21.18 -16.97 3.31
CA ILE A 40 21.41 -15.73 4.05
C ILE A 40 22.45 -14.90 3.30
N THR A 41 22.18 -13.62 3.15
CA THR A 41 23.07 -12.69 2.47
C THR A 41 23.48 -11.56 3.41
N PHE A 42 24.75 -11.18 3.34
CA PHE A 42 25.32 -10.03 4.03
C PHE A 42 25.82 -9.05 2.98
N THR A 43 25.19 -7.90 2.84
CA THR A 43 25.46 -6.90 1.78
C THR A 43 26.00 -5.62 2.38
N VAL A 44 27.14 -5.16 1.88
CA VAL A 44 27.77 -3.89 2.26
C VAL A 44 27.87 -2.97 1.04
N ASN A 45 27.59 -1.69 1.21
CA ASN A 45 27.60 -0.68 0.14
C ASN A 45 29.01 -0.16 -0.21
N GLN A 46 30.05 -0.70 0.39
CA GLN A 46 31.45 -0.34 0.14
C GLN A 46 32.34 -1.57 0.05
N ARG A 47 33.57 -1.41 -0.45
CA ARG A 47 34.53 -2.51 -0.49
C ARG A 47 34.91 -2.92 0.92
N SER A 48 34.70 -4.18 1.23
CA SER A 48 34.98 -4.75 2.54
C SER A 48 35.98 -5.89 2.46
N ARG A 49 36.65 -6.13 3.58
CA ARG A 49 37.56 -7.26 3.80
C ARG A 49 37.23 -7.92 5.13
N ASP A 50 37.81 -9.09 5.37
CA ASP A 50 37.76 -9.80 6.65
C ASP A 50 36.32 -10.00 7.18
N LEU A 51 35.44 -10.61 6.35
CA LEU A 51 34.11 -10.99 6.82
C LEU A 51 34.28 -12.00 7.99
N ARG A 52 33.69 -11.64 9.13
CA ARG A 52 33.45 -12.54 10.27
C ARG A 52 31.98 -12.83 10.34
N ALA A 53 31.58 -14.01 9.89
CA ALA A 53 30.20 -14.46 10.00
C ALA A 53 29.85 -14.73 11.48
N PRO A 54 28.58 -14.61 11.87
CA PRO A 54 28.10 -15.07 13.16
C PRO A 54 28.19 -16.59 13.26
N GLU A 55 28.18 -17.14 14.48
CA GLU A 55 28.02 -18.57 14.67
C GLU A 55 26.60 -18.99 14.29
N PHE A 56 26.50 -20.00 13.44
CA PHE A 56 25.22 -20.57 12.98
C PHE A 56 24.84 -21.80 13.82
N THR A 57 24.81 -21.67 15.16
CA THR A 57 24.66 -22.78 16.11
C THR A 57 23.42 -23.66 15.88
N ASP A 58 22.33 -23.06 15.36
CA ASP A 58 21.04 -23.74 15.12
C ASP A 58 20.83 -24.15 13.65
N PHE A 59 21.85 -23.94 12.81
CA PHE A 59 21.79 -24.17 11.38
C PHE A 59 23.02 -24.83 10.85
N ASP A 60 22.88 -25.82 9.98
CA ASP A 60 23.97 -26.39 9.24
C ASP A 60 24.40 -25.49 8.10
N VAL A 61 25.67 -25.22 7.97
CA VAL A 61 26.24 -24.49 6.84
C VAL A 61 26.50 -25.46 5.71
N LEU A 62 25.69 -25.44 4.68
CA LEU A 62 25.82 -26.31 3.51
C LEU A 62 26.89 -25.80 2.54
N ALA A 63 26.98 -24.47 2.37
CA ALA A 63 27.92 -23.82 1.46
C ALA A 63 28.12 -22.35 1.82
N GLY A 64 29.26 -21.77 1.40
CA GLY A 64 29.60 -20.35 1.57
C GLY A 64 30.84 -20.11 2.43
N PRO A 65 31.26 -18.82 2.58
CA PRO A 65 30.68 -17.65 1.91
C PRO A 65 31.02 -17.58 0.42
N TYR A 66 30.01 -17.36 -0.40
CA TYR A 66 30.23 -16.91 -1.78
C TYR A 66 30.22 -15.39 -1.80
N SER A 67 31.22 -14.75 -2.40
CA SER A 67 31.23 -13.30 -2.52
C SER A 67 30.92 -12.88 -3.95
N SER A 68 30.04 -11.91 -4.10
CA SER A 68 29.75 -11.24 -5.37
C SER A 68 29.88 -9.73 -5.20
N THR A 69 30.29 -9.05 -6.26
CA THR A 69 30.42 -7.59 -6.27
C THR A 69 29.61 -7.03 -7.43
N SER A 70 28.77 -6.07 -7.14
CA SER A 70 28.00 -5.31 -8.13
C SER A 70 28.39 -3.84 -8.08
N SER A 71 28.60 -3.22 -9.23
CA SER A 71 28.77 -1.77 -9.33
C SER A 71 27.90 -1.22 -10.44
N SER A 72 27.14 -0.19 -10.13
CA SER A 72 26.27 0.50 -11.09
C SER A 72 26.61 1.98 -11.09
N THR A 73 26.69 2.56 -12.29
CA THR A 73 26.85 4.01 -12.44
C THR A 73 25.68 4.55 -13.25
N SER A 74 24.93 5.45 -12.64
CA SER A 74 23.80 6.13 -13.25
C SER A 74 24.11 7.61 -13.45
N PHE A 75 23.67 8.15 -14.58
CA PHE A 75 23.73 9.58 -14.89
C PHE A 75 22.31 10.11 -15.00
N VAL A 76 21.91 10.95 -14.04
CA VAL A 76 20.60 11.60 -14.04
C VAL A 76 20.80 13.10 -13.92
N ASN A 77 20.30 13.88 -14.86
CA ASN A 77 20.39 15.34 -14.88
C ASN A 77 21.82 15.91 -14.71
N GLY A 78 22.82 15.25 -15.30
CA GLY A 78 24.21 15.68 -15.21
C GLY A 78 24.94 15.28 -13.92
N HIS A 79 24.24 14.67 -12.97
CA HIS A 79 24.83 14.09 -11.76
C HIS A 79 25.16 12.62 -11.96
N ARG A 80 26.40 12.27 -11.64
CA ARG A 80 26.87 10.88 -11.63
C ARG A 80 26.64 10.28 -10.25
N THR A 81 25.80 9.25 -10.16
CA THR A 81 25.65 8.43 -8.96
C THR A 81 26.28 7.08 -9.24
N SER A 82 27.22 6.66 -8.41
CA SER A 82 27.85 5.34 -8.48
C SER A 82 27.46 4.57 -7.23
N THR A 83 26.81 3.42 -7.41
CA THR A 83 26.51 2.49 -6.30
C THR A 83 27.45 1.32 -6.39
N PHE A 84 27.95 0.89 -5.25
CA PHE A 84 28.80 -0.30 -5.09
C PHE A 84 28.15 -1.18 -4.04
N GLU A 85 28.05 -2.47 -4.31
CA GLU A 85 27.56 -3.47 -3.37
C GLU A 85 28.45 -4.71 -3.41
N GLN A 86 28.85 -5.16 -2.24
CA GLN A 86 29.54 -6.43 -2.04
C GLN A 86 28.66 -7.32 -1.16
N THR A 87 28.28 -8.48 -1.70
CA THR A 87 27.35 -9.42 -1.05
C THR A 87 28.08 -10.73 -0.77
N TYR A 88 27.95 -11.21 0.45
CA TYR A 88 28.39 -12.53 0.89
C TYR A 88 27.18 -13.42 1.15
N THR A 89 27.16 -14.60 0.53
CA THR A 89 26.02 -15.52 0.58
C THR A 89 26.43 -16.84 1.24
N TYR A 90 25.65 -17.28 2.22
CA TYR A 90 25.72 -18.61 2.80
C TYR A 90 24.44 -19.38 2.46
N MET A 91 24.60 -20.69 2.26
CA MET A 91 23.49 -21.64 2.17
C MET A 91 23.40 -22.38 3.49
N LEU A 92 22.26 -22.23 4.18
CA LEU A 92 22.00 -22.81 5.48
C LEU A 92 20.84 -23.80 5.42
N MET A 93 20.76 -24.71 6.39
CA MET A 93 19.66 -25.64 6.57
C MET A 93 19.33 -25.75 8.07
N ALA A 94 18.06 -25.66 8.43
CA ALA A 94 17.62 -25.84 9.81
C ALA A 94 17.23 -27.30 10.07
N GLN A 95 17.64 -27.86 11.23
CA GLN A 95 17.30 -29.23 11.62
C GLN A 95 16.09 -29.34 12.52
N LYS A 96 15.68 -28.25 13.19
CA LYS A 96 14.57 -28.24 14.16
C LYS A 96 13.62 -27.08 13.91
N ALA A 97 12.33 -27.34 14.07
CA ALA A 97 11.32 -26.28 14.05
C ALA A 97 11.44 -25.38 15.30
N GLY A 98 11.19 -24.09 15.12
CA GLY A 98 11.29 -23.11 16.21
C GLY A 98 11.57 -21.71 15.69
N THR A 99 11.81 -20.78 16.58
CA THR A 99 12.24 -19.42 16.24
C THR A 99 13.67 -19.21 16.70
N PHE A 100 14.57 -18.95 15.75
CA PHE A 100 15.99 -18.80 15.98
C PHE A 100 16.44 -17.40 15.60
N THR A 101 17.53 -16.94 16.22
CA THR A 101 18.11 -15.62 15.92
C THR A 101 19.55 -15.81 15.50
N ILE A 102 19.89 -15.35 14.31
CA ILE A 102 21.27 -15.28 13.82
C ILE A 102 21.84 -13.92 14.22
N GLY A 103 22.98 -13.91 14.88
CA GLY A 103 23.67 -12.71 15.33
C GLY A 103 24.17 -11.83 14.17
N PRO A 104 24.71 -10.65 14.46
CA PRO A 104 25.30 -9.77 13.45
C PRO A 104 26.61 -10.34 12.91
N ALA A 105 26.86 -10.16 11.61
CA ALA A 105 28.16 -10.34 11.00
C ALA A 105 29.00 -9.07 11.14
N THR A 106 30.33 -9.18 11.04
CA THR A 106 31.25 -8.05 11.07
C THR A 106 32.13 -8.07 9.82
N VAL A 107 32.32 -6.91 9.20
CA VAL A 107 33.28 -6.70 8.10
C VAL A 107 34.19 -5.51 8.43
N LYS A 108 35.37 -5.47 7.80
CA LYS A 108 36.23 -4.29 7.84
C LYS A 108 36.04 -3.45 6.59
N VAL A 109 35.69 -2.18 6.79
CA VAL A 109 35.60 -1.16 5.74
C VAL A 109 36.56 -0.05 6.15
N ASP A 110 37.50 0.32 5.30
CA ASP A 110 38.52 1.35 5.52
C ASP A 110 39.29 1.25 6.87
N GLY A 111 39.41 0.00 7.38
CA GLY A 111 40.09 -0.30 8.64
C GLY A 111 39.19 -0.35 9.88
N GLU A 112 37.94 0.11 9.77
CA GLU A 112 36.94 0.06 10.84
C GLU A 112 36.05 -1.18 10.75
N ASN A 113 35.63 -1.68 11.92
CA ASN A 113 34.72 -2.81 12.01
C ASN A 113 33.28 -2.31 11.93
N VAL A 114 32.53 -2.78 10.93
CA VAL A 114 31.11 -2.47 10.75
C VAL A 114 30.30 -3.75 10.96
N GLN A 115 29.21 -3.64 11.72
CA GLN A 115 28.31 -4.76 12.04
C GLN A 115 27.03 -4.70 11.26
N SER A 116 26.50 -5.85 10.86
CA SER A 116 25.17 -5.98 10.28
C SER A 116 24.09 -6.00 11.37
N ASN A 117 22.83 -5.96 10.93
CA ASN A 117 21.70 -6.31 11.80
C ASN A 117 21.70 -7.82 12.11
N GLY A 118 21.13 -8.21 13.24
CA GLY A 118 20.74 -9.60 13.51
C GLY A 118 19.45 -9.96 12.76
N ILE A 119 19.24 -11.26 12.50
CA ILE A 119 18.06 -11.78 11.79
C ILE A 119 17.35 -12.80 12.67
N ARG A 120 16.02 -12.66 12.76
CA ARG A 120 15.14 -13.68 13.37
C ARG A 120 14.50 -14.49 12.26
N ILE A 121 14.61 -15.83 12.35
CA ILE A 121 14.06 -16.78 11.38
C ILE A 121 13.13 -17.72 12.12
N GLN A 122 11.92 -17.88 11.60
CA GLN A 122 10.97 -18.90 12.03
C GLN A 122 11.16 -20.15 11.18
N VAL A 123 11.50 -21.25 11.79
CA VAL A 123 11.64 -22.55 11.13
C VAL A 123 10.35 -23.34 11.33
N LEU A 124 9.66 -23.64 10.26
CA LEU A 124 8.43 -24.42 10.24
C LEU A 124 8.76 -25.92 10.16
N PRO A 125 7.92 -26.81 10.71
CA PRO A 125 8.11 -28.25 10.60
C PRO A 125 8.06 -28.70 9.13
N GLU A 126 8.60 -29.87 8.85
CA GLU A 126 8.49 -30.54 7.56
C GLU A 126 7.06 -30.97 7.28
N ASP A 127 6.71 -31.14 6.01
CA ASP A 127 5.39 -31.65 5.62
C ASP A 127 5.20 -33.07 6.17
N GLU A 128 4.09 -33.33 6.84
CA GLU A 128 3.74 -34.67 7.25
C GLU A 128 3.48 -35.52 6.00
N GLN A 129 4.25 -36.61 5.84
CA GLN A 129 3.97 -37.55 4.77
C GLN A 129 2.63 -38.24 5.05
N PRO A 130 1.70 -38.35 4.07
CA PRO A 130 0.50 -39.13 4.26
C PRO A 130 0.96 -40.57 4.61
N GLN A 131 0.67 -41.01 5.82
CA GLN A 131 0.84 -42.41 6.19
C GLN A 131 0.02 -43.24 5.22
N GLN A 132 0.67 -43.84 4.22
CA GLN A 132 0.12 -44.99 3.52
C GLN A 132 -0.10 -46.05 4.60
N SER A 133 -1.34 -46.21 5.02
CA SER A 133 -1.75 -47.36 5.81
C SER A 133 -1.41 -48.60 4.96
N SER A 134 -0.28 -49.21 5.31
CA SER A 134 0.09 -50.53 4.84
C SER A 134 -0.94 -51.53 5.40
N GLN A 135 -2.06 -51.66 4.75
CA GLN A 135 -2.91 -52.81 4.90
C GLN A 135 -2.19 -53.99 4.25
N ASN A 136 -1.47 -54.68 5.12
CA ASN A 136 -0.94 -56.01 4.85
C ASN A 136 -2.11 -56.97 4.59
N SER A 137 -2.45 -57.19 3.34
CA SER A 137 -3.35 -58.26 2.92
C SER A 137 -2.53 -59.30 2.18
N GLN A 138 -2.07 -60.22 2.95
CA GLN A 138 -1.58 -61.50 2.48
C GLN A 138 -2.80 -62.31 1.99
N SER A 139 -2.88 -62.65 0.70
CA SER A 139 -3.19 -63.98 0.26
C SER A 139 -3.52 -64.10 -1.23
N SER A 140 -2.84 -65.09 -1.80
CA SER A 140 -3.26 -66.05 -2.83
C SER A 140 -3.50 -65.54 -4.27
N GLN A 141 -2.62 -66.09 -5.08
CA GLN A 141 -2.68 -66.28 -6.53
C GLN A 141 -3.97 -66.92 -7.00
N GLN A 142 -4.56 -66.43 -8.07
CA GLN A 142 -4.94 -67.21 -9.24
C GLN A 142 -5.32 -66.30 -10.42
N PRO A 143 -4.96 -66.67 -11.67
CA PRO A 143 -5.12 -65.81 -12.83
C PRO A 143 -6.42 -66.08 -13.58
N ALA A 144 -7.11 -65.05 -14.04
CA ALA A 144 -8.12 -65.14 -15.08
C ALA A 144 -8.23 -63.86 -15.91
N VAL A 145 -7.73 -63.95 -17.10
CA VAL A 145 -8.23 -63.50 -18.43
C VAL A 145 -9.14 -62.26 -18.50
N SER A 146 -8.57 -61.27 -19.18
CA SER A 146 -9.14 -60.25 -20.08
C SER A 146 -10.64 -59.94 -20.05
N HIS A 147 -10.97 -58.66 -19.87
CA HIS A 147 -11.76 -57.93 -20.88
C HIS A 147 -11.49 -56.42 -20.75
N GLN A 148 -11.10 -55.88 -21.89
CA GLN A 148 -10.89 -54.50 -22.22
C GLN A 148 -12.23 -53.73 -22.10
N ASN A 149 -12.31 -52.71 -21.27
CA ASN A 149 -13.21 -51.59 -21.54
C ASN A 149 -12.63 -50.29 -21.00
N SER A 150 -12.23 -49.46 -21.94
CA SER A 150 -11.75 -48.12 -21.74
C SER A 150 -12.93 -47.20 -21.41
N GLN A 151 -13.00 -46.71 -20.19
CA GLN A 151 -13.73 -45.45 -19.93
C GLN A 151 -13.38 -44.87 -18.56
N GLY A 152 -12.78 -43.69 -18.54
CA GLY A 152 -12.99 -42.74 -17.47
C GLY A 152 -11.99 -42.69 -16.35
N SER A 153 -10.74 -42.33 -16.63
CA SER A 153 -9.84 -41.81 -15.57
C SER A 153 -9.82 -40.28 -15.60
N GLN A 154 -10.90 -39.67 -15.20
CA GLN A 154 -10.98 -38.18 -15.10
C GLN A 154 -11.33 -37.68 -13.70
N SER A 155 -11.34 -38.54 -12.67
CA SER A 155 -11.78 -38.15 -11.33
C SER A 155 -10.67 -38.00 -10.28
N SER A 156 -9.42 -38.39 -10.58
CA SER A 156 -8.31 -38.29 -9.59
C SER A 156 -7.54 -36.99 -9.63
N GLN A 157 -7.68 -36.18 -10.67
CA GLN A 157 -6.93 -34.93 -10.82
C GLN A 157 -7.63 -33.72 -10.18
N SER A 158 -8.94 -33.81 -9.88
CA SER A 158 -9.68 -32.68 -9.26
C SER A 158 -9.51 -32.61 -7.75
N ASN A 159 -9.29 -33.72 -7.05
CA ASN A 159 -9.14 -33.72 -5.60
C ASN A 159 -7.77 -33.21 -5.15
N SER A 160 -6.70 -33.55 -5.87
CA SER A 160 -5.34 -33.08 -5.52
C SER A 160 -5.14 -31.58 -5.73
N THR A 161 -5.91 -30.97 -6.64
CA THR A 161 -5.80 -29.52 -6.89
C THR A 161 -6.56 -28.69 -5.84
N SER A 162 -7.60 -29.26 -5.20
CA SER A 162 -8.33 -28.56 -4.13
C SER A 162 -7.56 -28.52 -2.80
N GLU A 163 -6.71 -29.52 -2.55
CA GLU A 163 -5.81 -29.54 -1.39
C GLU A 163 -4.62 -28.60 -1.56
N ASN A 164 -4.20 -28.36 -2.81
CA ASN A 164 -3.05 -27.55 -3.12
C ASN A 164 -3.35 -26.04 -3.27
N LEU A 165 -4.62 -25.67 -3.43
CA LEU A 165 -5.03 -24.28 -3.66
C LEU A 165 -6.44 -24.06 -3.13
N PHE A 166 -6.56 -23.24 -2.10
CA PHE A 166 -7.84 -22.87 -1.48
C PHE A 166 -7.78 -21.50 -0.79
N VAL A 167 -8.94 -20.95 -0.50
CA VAL A 167 -9.08 -19.71 0.29
C VAL A 167 -9.76 -20.03 1.60
N ARG A 168 -9.26 -19.48 2.69
CA ARG A 168 -9.86 -19.57 4.03
C ARG A 168 -10.46 -18.23 4.44
N THR A 169 -11.60 -18.31 5.10
CA THR A 169 -12.19 -17.21 5.85
C THR A 169 -11.72 -17.33 7.31
N ILE A 170 -10.98 -16.33 7.77
CA ILE A 170 -10.42 -16.31 9.12
C ILE A 170 -11.07 -15.15 9.87
N ALA A 171 -11.86 -15.46 10.88
CA ALA A 171 -12.38 -14.48 11.84
C ALA A 171 -11.40 -14.35 13.01
N SER A 172 -11.06 -13.13 13.41
CA SER A 172 -10.21 -12.89 14.58
C SER A 172 -10.86 -13.38 15.88
N LYS A 173 -12.20 -13.33 15.92
CA LYS A 173 -13.04 -13.84 17.00
C LYS A 173 -14.33 -14.42 16.41
N THR A 174 -14.81 -15.53 16.92
CA THR A 174 -16.10 -16.13 16.54
C THR A 174 -17.20 -15.86 17.57
N ARG A 175 -16.82 -15.36 18.74
CA ARG A 175 -17.74 -14.94 19.81
C ARG A 175 -17.41 -13.51 20.22
N VAL A 176 -18.36 -12.61 20.08
CA VAL A 176 -18.20 -11.18 20.34
C VAL A 176 -19.46 -10.62 20.97
N HIS A 177 -19.40 -9.41 21.52
CA HIS A 177 -20.59 -8.65 21.92
C HIS A 177 -21.10 -7.78 20.77
N GLU A 178 -22.33 -7.30 20.92
CA GLU A 178 -22.85 -6.25 20.01
C GLU A 178 -21.87 -5.09 19.95
N GLN A 179 -21.63 -4.56 18.74
CA GLN A 179 -20.73 -3.42 18.50
C GLN A 179 -19.24 -3.70 18.80
N GLU A 180 -18.85 -4.90 19.19
CA GLU A 180 -17.45 -5.27 19.37
C GLU A 180 -16.78 -5.49 18.01
N ALA A 181 -15.58 -4.94 17.82
CA ALA A 181 -14.82 -5.09 16.61
C ALA A 181 -14.33 -6.53 16.41
N LEU A 182 -14.56 -7.08 15.23
CA LEU A 182 -13.92 -8.31 14.76
C LEU A 182 -13.37 -8.12 13.35
N MET A 183 -12.24 -8.76 13.05
CA MET A 183 -11.62 -8.71 11.74
C MET A 183 -11.91 -10.00 10.98
N ILE A 184 -12.34 -9.86 9.74
CA ILE A 184 -12.43 -10.95 8.77
C ILE A 184 -11.27 -10.82 7.79
N THR A 185 -10.56 -11.93 7.59
CA THR A 185 -9.46 -12.05 6.65
C THR A 185 -9.74 -13.18 5.68
N TYR A 186 -9.70 -12.91 4.38
CA TYR A 186 -9.67 -13.93 3.34
C TYR A 186 -8.22 -14.16 2.95
N LYS A 187 -7.73 -15.38 3.19
CA LYS A 187 -6.33 -15.75 3.00
C LYS A 187 -6.25 -16.91 2.02
N LEU A 188 -5.46 -16.73 0.96
CA LEU A 188 -5.15 -17.74 -0.03
C LEU A 188 -4.05 -18.65 0.51
N TYR A 189 -4.19 -19.96 0.31
CA TYR A 189 -3.22 -21.00 0.59
C TYR A 189 -2.90 -21.72 -0.69
N PHE A 190 -1.62 -21.85 -1.04
CA PHE A 190 -1.19 -22.56 -2.23
C PHE A 190 0.14 -23.28 -2.01
N ALA A 191 0.26 -24.51 -2.53
CA ALA A 191 1.45 -25.32 -2.47
C ALA A 191 1.60 -26.08 -3.79
N ASN A 192 2.80 -26.09 -4.36
CA ASN A 192 3.10 -26.73 -5.65
C ASN A 192 2.19 -26.27 -6.82
N VAL A 193 1.73 -25.01 -6.74
CA VAL A 193 0.91 -24.37 -7.77
C VAL A 193 1.48 -23.00 -8.03
N ASP A 194 1.67 -22.64 -9.29
CA ASP A 194 2.11 -21.31 -9.69
C ASP A 194 0.89 -20.41 -9.91
N VAL A 195 0.67 -19.47 -8.98
CA VAL A 195 -0.39 -18.46 -9.07
C VAL A 195 0.18 -17.25 -9.81
N ALA A 196 -0.12 -17.15 -11.10
CA ALA A 196 0.38 -16.09 -11.95
C ALA A 196 -0.25 -14.74 -11.63
N GLN A 197 -1.55 -14.71 -11.32
CA GLN A 197 -2.30 -13.49 -11.05
C GLN A 197 -3.58 -13.77 -10.26
N LEU A 198 -3.96 -12.83 -9.41
CA LEU A 198 -5.30 -12.74 -8.84
C LEU A 198 -6.09 -11.71 -9.66
N THR A 199 -7.26 -12.09 -10.14
CA THR A 199 -8.09 -11.18 -10.94
C THR A 199 -8.90 -10.25 -10.04
N ASN A 200 -9.36 -9.14 -10.61
CA ASN A 200 -10.27 -8.22 -9.92
C ASN A 200 -11.71 -8.76 -9.82
N ASN A 201 -11.99 -9.97 -10.35
CA ASN A 201 -13.31 -10.60 -10.30
C ASN A 201 -13.54 -11.26 -8.94
N THR A 202 -13.67 -10.43 -7.90
CA THR A 202 -13.92 -10.86 -6.52
C THR A 202 -15.37 -10.59 -6.16
N LYS A 203 -16.06 -11.60 -5.66
CA LYS A 203 -17.42 -11.45 -5.10
C LYS A 203 -17.36 -11.64 -3.59
N LEU A 204 -17.32 -10.52 -2.88
CA LEU A 204 -17.41 -10.49 -1.42
C LEU A 204 -18.87 -10.55 -0.99
N PRO A 205 -19.19 -11.13 0.20
CA PRO A 205 -20.54 -11.08 0.77
C PRO A 205 -20.92 -9.66 1.19
N GLU A 206 -22.20 -9.42 1.34
CA GLU A 206 -22.73 -8.10 1.76
C GLU A 206 -22.49 -7.80 3.25
N PHE A 207 -22.05 -8.77 4.04
CA PHE A 207 -21.88 -8.67 5.50
C PHE A 207 -23.15 -8.20 6.24
N THR A 208 -24.29 -8.75 5.84
CA THR A 208 -25.58 -8.43 6.44
C THR A 208 -25.55 -8.61 7.97
N GLY A 209 -26.10 -7.65 8.73
CA GLY A 209 -26.06 -7.64 10.18
C GLY A 209 -24.79 -7.04 10.80
N PHE A 210 -23.83 -6.61 9.95
CA PHE A 210 -22.61 -5.94 10.40
C PHE A 210 -22.48 -4.55 9.79
N LEU A 211 -21.92 -3.63 10.57
CA LEU A 211 -21.34 -2.41 10.01
C LEU A 211 -19.91 -2.71 9.55
N LYS A 212 -19.66 -2.53 8.26
CA LYS A 212 -18.33 -2.77 7.66
C LYS A 212 -17.45 -1.52 7.75
N GLN A 213 -16.21 -1.71 8.18
CA GLN A 213 -15.16 -0.71 8.12
C GLN A 213 -14.01 -1.24 7.25
N GLU A 214 -13.76 -0.57 6.16
CA GLU A 214 -12.68 -0.94 5.25
C GLU A 214 -11.31 -0.63 5.86
N LEU A 215 -10.38 -1.54 5.61
CA LEU A 215 -8.94 -1.38 5.86
C LEU A 215 -8.25 -1.07 4.54
N GLU A 216 -7.21 -0.24 4.60
CA GLU A 216 -6.32 -0.11 3.45
C GLU A 216 -5.70 -1.47 3.15
N GLN A 217 -5.94 -1.94 1.94
CA GLN A 217 -5.34 -3.18 1.45
C GLN A 217 -3.91 -2.85 1.03
N GLY A 218 -2.93 -3.39 1.76
CA GLY A 218 -1.53 -3.28 1.38
C GLY A 218 -1.20 -4.10 0.14
N GLU A 219 0.06 -4.03 -0.30
CA GLU A 219 0.56 -4.92 -1.34
C GLU A 219 0.41 -6.38 -0.90
N ILE A 220 0.03 -7.25 -1.85
CA ILE A 220 -0.07 -8.68 -1.59
C ILE A 220 1.34 -9.24 -1.39
N GLN A 221 1.64 -9.59 -0.16
CA GLN A 221 2.89 -10.27 0.20
C GLN A 221 2.61 -11.73 0.48
N THR A 222 3.50 -12.60 0.01
CA THR A 222 3.42 -14.03 0.29
C THR A 222 4.23 -14.37 1.53
N GLU A 223 3.65 -15.19 2.40
CA GLU A 223 4.27 -15.72 3.61
C GLU A 223 4.15 -17.24 3.60
N LEU A 224 5.07 -17.92 4.26
CA LEU A 224 5.01 -19.38 4.42
C LEU A 224 4.27 -19.70 5.73
N GLU A 225 3.30 -20.60 5.69
CA GLU A 225 2.51 -21.01 6.85
C GLU A 225 2.34 -22.53 6.88
N HIS A 226 2.58 -23.12 8.07
CA HIS A 226 2.27 -24.53 8.30
C HIS A 226 0.82 -24.69 8.71
N TYR A 227 0.03 -25.44 7.94
CA TYR A 227 -1.38 -25.65 8.18
C TYR A 227 -1.78 -27.10 7.89
N ASN A 228 -2.43 -27.75 8.86
CA ASN A 228 -2.86 -29.16 8.76
C ASN A 228 -1.72 -30.11 8.32
N GLY A 229 -0.55 -30.03 8.96
CA GLY A 229 0.58 -30.91 8.66
C GLY A 229 1.32 -30.60 7.37
N ARG A 230 1.03 -29.46 6.69
CA ARG A 230 1.62 -29.11 5.41
C ARG A 230 1.99 -27.63 5.31
N ASN A 231 3.05 -27.34 4.59
CA ASN A 231 3.51 -25.97 4.35
C ASN A 231 2.89 -25.38 3.09
N TYR A 232 2.31 -24.20 3.22
CA TYR A 232 1.70 -23.44 2.14
C TYR A 232 2.35 -22.05 2.05
N GLN A 233 2.51 -21.58 0.83
CA GLN A 233 2.60 -20.15 0.61
C GLN A 233 1.21 -19.56 0.81
N THR A 234 1.13 -18.44 1.50
CA THR A 234 -0.14 -17.79 1.81
C THR A 234 -0.08 -16.32 1.41
N ALA A 235 -1.22 -15.80 0.99
CA ALA A 235 -1.38 -14.40 0.65
C ALA A 235 -2.71 -13.88 1.20
N VAL A 236 -2.70 -12.69 1.78
CA VAL A 236 -3.92 -12.05 2.23
C VAL A 236 -4.58 -11.38 1.04
N LEU A 237 -5.80 -11.83 0.71
CA LEU A 237 -6.58 -11.31 -0.41
C LEU A 237 -7.41 -10.08 -0.04
N TYR A 238 -8.02 -10.13 1.15
CA TYR A 238 -8.89 -9.06 1.63
C TYR A 238 -9.00 -9.08 3.15
N ARG A 239 -9.05 -7.91 3.76
CA ARG A 239 -9.30 -7.72 5.20
C ARG A 239 -10.36 -6.65 5.40
N THR A 240 -11.23 -6.86 6.38
CA THR A 240 -12.22 -5.87 6.80
C THR A 240 -12.52 -6.00 8.29
N ILE A 241 -12.89 -4.89 8.92
CA ILE A 241 -13.39 -4.90 10.30
C ILE A 241 -14.90 -4.83 10.25
N LEU A 242 -15.53 -5.65 11.07
CA LEU A 242 -16.96 -5.74 11.18
C LEU A 242 -17.39 -5.43 12.62
N TYR A 243 -18.51 -4.74 12.76
CA TYR A 243 -19.17 -4.45 14.04
C TYR A 243 -20.58 -5.02 13.96
N PRO A 244 -20.91 -6.09 14.74
CA PRO A 244 -22.25 -6.66 14.71
C PRO A 244 -23.27 -5.66 15.28
N GLN A 245 -24.41 -5.55 14.62
CA GLN A 245 -25.44 -4.56 14.93
C GLN A 245 -26.53 -5.10 15.86
N HIS A 246 -26.66 -6.41 15.98
CA HIS A 246 -27.62 -7.09 16.85
C HIS A 246 -27.01 -8.37 17.40
N SER A 247 -27.57 -8.87 18.50
CA SER A 247 -27.22 -10.16 19.10
C SER A 247 -27.84 -11.34 18.32
N GLY A 248 -27.31 -12.53 18.58
CA GLY A 248 -27.67 -13.78 17.94
C GLY A 248 -26.57 -14.31 17.03
N ASP A 249 -26.89 -15.35 16.29
CA ASP A 249 -25.97 -15.96 15.34
C ASP A 249 -26.07 -15.23 14.00
N ILE A 250 -24.98 -14.60 13.56
CA ILE A 250 -24.92 -13.91 12.28
C ILE A 250 -23.95 -14.67 11.39
N THR A 251 -24.44 -15.15 10.26
CA THR A 251 -23.62 -15.90 9.30
C THR A 251 -23.15 -14.98 8.17
N ILE A 252 -21.84 -15.01 7.93
CA ILE A 252 -21.20 -14.37 6.79
C ILE A 252 -21.17 -15.38 5.65
N ASP A 253 -21.76 -15.02 4.52
CA ASP A 253 -21.84 -15.88 3.35
C ASP A 253 -20.46 -16.17 2.72
N PRO A 254 -20.33 -17.25 1.94
CA PRO A 254 -19.10 -17.57 1.23
C PRO A 254 -18.68 -16.47 0.24
N ALA A 255 -17.38 -16.14 0.24
CA ALA A 255 -16.79 -15.24 -0.75
C ALA A 255 -16.23 -16.05 -1.94
N ARG A 256 -16.14 -15.41 -3.11
CA ARG A 256 -15.56 -16.02 -4.32
C ARG A 256 -14.43 -15.15 -4.85
N PHE A 257 -13.31 -15.81 -5.18
CA PHE A 257 -12.12 -15.20 -5.73
C PHE A 257 -11.74 -15.91 -7.00
N GLU A 258 -11.19 -15.20 -7.96
CA GLU A 258 -10.72 -15.76 -9.20
C GLU A 258 -9.19 -15.65 -9.28
N ALA A 259 -8.53 -16.77 -9.52
CA ALA A 259 -7.08 -16.87 -9.65
C ALA A 259 -6.71 -17.42 -11.02
N VAL A 260 -5.66 -16.85 -11.62
CA VAL A 260 -5.04 -17.37 -12.84
C VAL A 260 -3.83 -18.20 -12.44
N LEU A 261 -3.86 -19.47 -12.78
CA LEU A 261 -2.81 -20.44 -12.50
C LEU A 261 -1.98 -20.66 -13.76
N ARG A 262 -0.69 -20.70 -13.59
CA ARG A 262 0.23 -21.13 -14.65
C ARG A 262 0.45 -22.64 -14.52
N VAL A 263 -0.05 -23.38 -15.48
CA VAL A 263 0.02 -24.86 -15.51
C VAL A 263 0.94 -25.28 -16.65
N GLN A 264 1.88 -26.15 -16.33
CA GLN A 264 2.75 -26.75 -17.35
C GLN A 264 1.93 -27.73 -18.18
N THR A 265 1.87 -27.52 -19.47
CA THR A 265 1.18 -28.42 -20.40
C THR A 265 2.06 -29.63 -20.71
N GLN A 266 1.50 -30.83 -20.55
CA GLN A 266 2.14 -32.09 -20.95
C GLN A 266 2.02 -32.37 -22.48
N GLN A 267 1.91 -31.34 -23.30
CA GLN A 267 1.96 -31.55 -24.75
C GLN A 267 3.40 -31.94 -25.12
N ARG A 268 3.51 -33.02 -25.93
CA ARG A 268 4.82 -33.42 -26.48
C ARG A 268 5.44 -32.20 -27.16
N ALA A 269 6.63 -31.80 -26.68
CA ALA A 269 7.41 -30.73 -27.25
C ALA A 269 7.48 -30.89 -28.78
N ARG A 270 7.01 -29.90 -29.51
CA ARG A 270 7.07 -29.87 -30.97
C ARG A 270 8.42 -29.34 -31.47
N SER A 271 9.23 -28.79 -30.56
CA SER A 271 10.53 -28.21 -30.83
C SER A 271 11.48 -28.49 -29.66
N ILE A 272 12.78 -28.59 -29.94
CA ILE A 272 13.84 -28.70 -28.94
C ILE A 272 13.81 -27.51 -27.94
N PHE A 273 13.26 -26.38 -28.34
CA PHE A 273 13.06 -25.20 -27.49
C PHE A 273 11.87 -25.35 -26.54
N ASP A 274 10.79 -26.01 -26.96
CA ASP A 274 9.63 -26.29 -26.08
C ASP A 274 10.02 -27.25 -24.96
N ASP A 275 10.99 -28.12 -25.19
CA ASP A 275 11.53 -29.06 -24.21
C ASP A 275 12.41 -28.35 -23.17
N PHE A 276 13.06 -27.25 -23.57
CA PHE A 276 13.97 -26.50 -22.69
C PHE A 276 13.26 -25.40 -21.88
N PHE A 277 12.23 -24.77 -22.43
CA PHE A 277 11.52 -23.67 -21.76
C PHE A 277 10.18 -24.06 -21.15
N GLY A 278 9.67 -25.24 -21.42
CA GLY A 278 8.36 -25.72 -20.95
C GLY A 278 7.20 -24.88 -21.47
N THR A 279 6.17 -25.53 -21.98
CA THR A 279 4.96 -24.83 -22.44
C THR A 279 4.04 -24.63 -21.24
N TYR A 280 3.80 -23.37 -20.84
CA TYR A 280 2.86 -23.03 -19.77
C TYR A 280 1.57 -22.50 -20.37
N THR A 281 0.44 -22.88 -19.78
CA THR A 281 -0.89 -22.37 -20.12
C THR A 281 -1.51 -21.72 -18.89
N ASN A 282 -2.14 -20.57 -19.08
CA ASN A 282 -2.88 -19.90 -18.03
C ASN A 282 -4.28 -20.48 -17.91
N VAL A 283 -4.62 -20.99 -16.75
CA VAL A 283 -5.94 -21.55 -16.44
C VAL A 283 -6.60 -20.73 -15.34
N THR A 284 -7.78 -20.21 -15.60
CA THR A 284 -8.56 -19.48 -14.62
C THR A 284 -9.32 -20.44 -13.70
N LYS A 285 -9.18 -20.26 -12.38
CA LYS A 285 -9.87 -21.08 -11.38
C LYS A 285 -10.63 -20.19 -10.40
N MET A 286 -11.91 -20.53 -10.20
CA MET A 286 -12.74 -19.95 -9.15
C MET A 286 -12.48 -20.65 -7.81
N LEU A 287 -12.18 -19.84 -6.78
CA LEU A 287 -11.91 -20.28 -5.43
C LEU A 287 -13.03 -19.75 -4.52
N THR A 288 -13.63 -20.64 -3.73
CA THR A 288 -14.67 -20.27 -2.77
C THR A 288 -14.08 -20.31 -1.36
N ALA A 289 -14.12 -19.18 -0.67
CA ALA A 289 -13.84 -19.10 0.74
C ALA A 289 -15.12 -19.47 1.51
N PRO A 290 -15.07 -20.42 2.44
CA PRO A 290 -16.25 -20.84 3.19
C PRO A 290 -16.84 -19.70 4.01
N GLY A 291 -18.14 -19.70 4.23
CA GLY A 291 -18.82 -18.80 5.16
C GLY A 291 -18.41 -19.08 6.60
N VAL A 292 -18.68 -18.14 7.50
CA VAL A 292 -18.40 -18.26 8.92
C VAL A 292 -19.55 -17.69 9.74
N THR A 293 -19.94 -18.39 10.82
CA THR A 293 -20.96 -17.92 11.76
C THR A 293 -20.29 -17.25 12.95
N ILE A 294 -20.75 -16.06 13.28
CA ILE A 294 -20.31 -15.26 14.43
C ILE A 294 -21.42 -15.27 15.47
N HIS A 295 -21.09 -15.71 16.68
CA HIS A 295 -22.01 -15.72 17.82
C HIS A 295 -21.91 -14.38 18.57
N VAL A 296 -22.95 -13.58 18.48
CA VAL A 296 -22.99 -12.22 19.05
C VAL A 296 -23.81 -12.23 20.34
N ALA A 297 -23.15 -11.97 21.44
CA ALA A 297 -23.81 -11.80 22.74
C ALA A 297 -24.42 -10.39 22.85
N ALA A 298 -25.62 -10.29 23.38
CA ALA A 298 -26.19 -8.99 23.74
C ALA A 298 -25.32 -8.30 24.80
N LEU A 299 -25.30 -6.97 24.78
CA LEU A 299 -24.70 -6.22 25.89
C LEU A 299 -25.50 -6.46 27.17
N PRO A 300 -24.84 -6.63 28.35
CA PRO A 300 -25.52 -6.88 29.61
C PRO A 300 -26.61 -5.86 29.91
N GLY A 301 -27.63 -6.28 30.66
CA GLY A 301 -28.65 -5.37 31.19
C GLY A 301 -28.06 -4.29 32.09
N GLY A 302 -28.83 -3.22 32.35
CA GLY A 302 -28.40 -2.12 33.21
C GLY A 302 -27.52 -1.08 32.50
N LYS A 303 -27.75 -0.83 31.20
CA LYS A 303 -27.12 0.28 30.48
C LYS A 303 -27.29 1.59 31.25
N PRO A 304 -26.20 2.31 31.58
CA PRO A 304 -26.29 3.60 32.25
C PRO A 304 -27.09 4.62 31.45
N ALA A 305 -27.75 5.56 32.12
CA ALA A 305 -28.33 6.72 31.45
C ALA A 305 -27.20 7.47 30.74
N GLY A 306 -27.45 7.85 29.47
CA GLY A 306 -26.41 8.50 28.65
C GLY A 306 -25.34 7.55 28.08
N PHE A 307 -25.65 6.23 27.98
CA PHE A 307 -24.74 5.29 27.29
C PHE A 307 -24.42 5.74 25.87
N SER A 308 -23.15 5.97 25.62
CA SER A 308 -22.64 6.53 24.36
C SER A 308 -22.70 5.57 23.15
N GLY A 309 -23.05 4.30 23.37
CA GLY A 309 -22.91 3.25 22.38
C GLY A 309 -21.47 2.75 22.21
N GLY A 310 -20.53 3.24 23.03
CA GLY A 310 -19.14 2.84 23.00
C GLY A 310 -18.94 1.42 23.50
N VAL A 311 -18.24 0.60 22.71
CA VAL A 311 -17.80 -0.76 23.05
C VAL A 311 -16.31 -0.86 22.75
N GLY A 312 -15.51 -1.01 23.80
CA GLY A 312 -14.05 -0.97 23.70
C GLY A 312 -13.40 -0.42 24.95
N LYS A 313 -12.22 0.19 24.78
CA LYS A 313 -11.48 0.87 25.86
C LYS A 313 -11.34 2.33 25.52
N PHE A 314 -11.80 3.20 26.42
CA PHE A 314 -11.80 4.63 26.21
C PHE A 314 -11.29 5.39 27.42
N SER A 315 -10.73 6.57 27.18
CA SER A 315 -10.36 7.58 28.14
C SER A 315 -11.00 8.91 27.76
N LEU A 316 -11.24 9.76 28.73
CA LEU A 316 -11.83 11.08 28.56
C LEU A 316 -10.87 12.13 29.13
N THR A 317 -10.45 13.07 28.30
CA THR A 317 -9.63 14.21 28.70
C THR A 317 -10.41 15.49 28.42
N PRO A 318 -10.94 16.15 29.49
CA PRO A 318 -11.67 17.39 29.33
C PRO A 318 -10.73 18.60 29.43
N SER A 319 -11.08 19.68 28.76
CA SER A 319 -10.47 21.00 28.95
C SER A 319 -11.51 22.09 28.79
N ILE A 320 -11.30 23.21 29.47
CA ILE A 320 -12.14 24.40 29.39
C ILE A 320 -11.25 25.61 29.04
N SER A 321 -11.74 26.52 28.22
CA SER A 321 -10.98 27.68 27.75
C SER A 321 -10.68 28.67 28.89
N GLN A 322 -11.70 28.99 29.68
CA GLN A 322 -11.62 29.94 30.79
C GLN A 322 -12.82 29.81 31.71
N THR A 323 -12.65 30.17 32.98
CA THR A 323 -13.71 30.15 34.02
C THR A 323 -14.14 31.55 34.46
N GLU A 324 -13.36 32.58 34.14
CA GLU A 324 -13.67 33.99 34.35
C GLU A 324 -14.05 34.62 33.03
N LEU A 325 -15.28 35.11 32.89
CA LEU A 325 -15.87 35.62 31.66
C LEU A 325 -16.53 36.98 31.88
N GLN A 326 -16.79 37.68 30.79
CA GLN A 326 -17.75 38.80 30.77
C GLN A 326 -19.03 38.33 30.04
N THR A 327 -20.14 39.01 30.28
CA THR A 327 -21.35 38.77 29.48
C THR A 327 -21.04 38.90 27.99
N ASN A 328 -21.55 37.94 27.20
CA ASN A 328 -21.32 37.78 25.76
C ASN A 328 -19.93 37.24 25.35
N ASP A 329 -19.05 36.92 26.29
CA ASP A 329 -17.83 36.18 25.97
C ASP A 329 -18.17 34.69 25.75
N ALA A 330 -17.45 34.06 24.84
CA ALA A 330 -17.64 32.64 24.58
C ALA A 330 -16.83 31.75 25.54
N VAL A 331 -17.45 30.74 26.10
CA VAL A 331 -16.75 29.62 26.76
C VAL A 331 -16.73 28.39 25.87
N THR A 332 -15.57 27.75 25.79
CA THR A 332 -15.42 26.49 25.03
C THR A 332 -15.02 25.38 25.99
N ILE A 333 -15.81 24.29 25.98
CA ILE A 333 -15.45 23.03 26.65
C ILE A 333 -15.07 22.03 25.55
N LYS A 334 -13.87 21.49 25.65
CA LYS A 334 -13.37 20.48 24.73
C LYS A 334 -13.29 19.13 25.47
N LEU A 335 -13.85 18.12 24.86
CA LEU A 335 -13.78 16.73 25.31
C LEU A 335 -12.99 15.91 24.30
N ASP A 336 -11.83 15.39 24.68
CA ASP A 336 -11.05 14.46 23.87
C ASP A 336 -11.32 13.03 24.38
N ILE A 337 -12.07 12.25 23.59
CA ILE A 337 -12.34 10.84 23.84
C ILE A 337 -11.33 10.03 23.03
N SER A 338 -10.36 9.43 23.72
CA SER A 338 -9.31 8.64 23.09
C SER A 338 -9.47 7.17 23.42
N GLY A 339 -9.12 6.27 22.49
CA GLY A 339 -9.21 4.85 22.78
C GLY A 339 -9.24 3.95 21.54
N SER A 340 -9.74 2.74 21.76
CA SER A 340 -9.89 1.72 20.73
C SER A 340 -11.23 0.98 20.89
N GLY A 341 -11.88 0.69 19.76
CA GLY A 341 -13.18 0.05 19.71
C GLY A 341 -14.02 0.60 18.56
N ASN A 342 -15.32 0.78 18.80
CA ASN A 342 -16.24 1.31 17.79
C ASN A 342 -16.27 2.86 17.76
N MET A 343 -15.08 3.48 17.71
CA MET A 343 -14.88 4.94 17.80
C MET A 343 -15.81 5.77 16.91
N LYS A 344 -16.10 5.29 15.70
CA LYS A 344 -16.97 5.98 14.74
C LYS A 344 -18.45 6.01 15.15
N LEU A 345 -18.87 5.10 16.02
CA LEU A 345 -20.25 4.94 16.46
C LEU A 345 -20.55 5.64 17.80
N LEU A 346 -19.53 6.27 18.41
CA LEU A 346 -19.68 6.98 19.67
C LEU A 346 -20.63 8.18 19.50
N LYS A 347 -21.69 8.19 20.30
CA LYS A 347 -22.58 9.35 20.40
C LYS A 347 -21.89 10.47 21.16
N THR A 348 -22.16 11.69 20.76
CA THR A 348 -21.69 12.91 21.42
C THR A 348 -22.39 13.06 22.77
N PRO A 349 -21.66 13.16 23.92
CA PRO A 349 -22.28 13.44 25.22
C PRO A 349 -23.06 14.75 25.18
N ALA A 350 -24.18 14.81 25.86
CA ALA A 350 -24.91 16.06 26.02
C ALA A 350 -24.36 16.85 27.23
N ILE A 351 -24.39 18.17 27.14
CA ILE A 351 -24.09 19.07 28.26
C ILE A 351 -25.40 19.74 28.70
N ASP A 352 -25.69 19.67 29.99
CA ASP A 352 -26.80 20.39 30.62
C ASP A 352 -26.30 21.79 30.96
N TRP A 353 -26.55 22.75 30.04
CA TRP A 353 -26.14 24.13 30.24
C TRP A 353 -27.05 24.84 31.28
N PRO A 354 -26.48 25.67 32.18
CA PRO A 354 -27.29 26.49 33.11
C PRO A 354 -28.16 27.49 32.33
N GLU A 355 -29.27 27.88 32.96
CA GLU A 355 -30.11 28.95 32.43
C GLU A 355 -29.26 30.24 32.27
N GLY A 356 -29.45 30.93 31.12
CA GLY A 356 -28.69 32.11 30.79
C GLY A 356 -27.46 31.86 29.89
N PHE A 357 -27.16 30.60 29.58
CA PHE A 357 -26.22 30.26 28.52
C PHE A 357 -26.92 29.98 27.23
N GLU A 358 -26.39 30.49 26.13
CA GLU A 358 -26.80 30.18 24.77
C GLU A 358 -25.81 29.18 24.16
N PRO A 359 -26.18 27.88 24.10
CA PRO A 359 -25.31 26.85 23.55
C PRO A 359 -25.40 26.82 22.02
N TYR A 360 -24.27 26.50 21.39
CA TYR A 360 -24.14 26.23 19.96
C TYR A 360 -23.94 24.76 19.69
N ASP A 361 -24.21 24.32 18.46
CA ASP A 361 -23.97 22.95 18.05
C ASP A 361 -22.49 22.57 18.23
N PRO A 362 -22.19 21.40 18.82
CA PRO A 362 -20.83 21.01 19.08
C PRO A 362 -20.07 20.70 17.78
N LYS A 363 -18.84 21.21 17.67
CA LYS A 363 -17.94 20.85 16.61
C LYS A 363 -17.24 19.54 16.91
N VAL A 364 -17.39 18.55 16.02
CA VAL A 364 -16.79 17.23 16.17
C VAL A 364 -15.67 17.05 15.15
N SER A 365 -14.49 16.67 15.61
CA SER A 365 -13.36 16.26 14.77
C SER A 365 -12.90 14.87 15.17
N ASN A 366 -12.44 14.09 14.19
CA ASN A 366 -12.05 12.69 14.39
C ASN A 366 -10.65 12.49 13.80
N ASP A 367 -9.74 11.99 14.62
CA ASP A 367 -8.42 11.49 14.21
C ASP A 367 -8.39 9.99 14.49
N PHE A 368 -8.81 9.19 13.51
CA PHE A 368 -8.95 7.74 13.64
C PHE A 368 -8.00 7.01 12.72
N ARG A 369 -7.39 5.95 13.25
CA ARG A 369 -6.60 4.99 12.50
C ARG A 369 -7.27 3.63 12.58
N THR A 370 -7.45 3.00 11.43
CA THR A 370 -7.98 1.65 11.36
C THR A 370 -6.81 0.68 11.38
N THR A 371 -6.79 -0.21 12.36
CA THR A 371 -5.76 -1.23 12.56
C THR A 371 -6.38 -2.61 12.54
N THR A 372 -5.58 -3.66 12.53
CA THR A 372 -6.05 -5.05 12.58
C THR A 372 -6.81 -5.40 13.88
N SER A 373 -6.66 -4.60 14.93
CA SER A 373 -7.36 -4.78 16.23
C SER A 373 -8.62 -3.92 16.38
N GLY A 374 -8.97 -3.11 15.39
CA GLY A 374 -10.12 -2.21 15.41
C GLY A 374 -9.75 -0.77 15.04
N VAL A 375 -10.69 0.14 15.25
CA VAL A 375 -10.46 1.57 15.08
C VAL A 375 -9.93 2.15 16.39
N SER A 376 -8.82 2.86 16.33
CA SER A 376 -8.24 3.58 17.47
C SER A 376 -8.01 5.04 17.11
N GLY A 377 -7.92 5.90 18.09
CA GLY A 377 -7.65 7.32 17.88
C GLY A 377 -8.38 8.22 18.88
N THR A 378 -8.64 9.44 18.45
CA THR A 378 -9.28 10.48 19.29
C THR A 378 -10.48 11.10 18.58
N LYS A 379 -11.60 11.19 19.28
CA LYS A 379 -12.77 11.98 18.90
C LYS A 379 -12.75 13.23 19.76
N SER A 380 -12.51 14.39 19.15
CA SER A 380 -12.51 15.68 19.82
C SER A 380 -13.84 16.38 19.59
N ILE A 381 -14.48 16.81 20.67
CA ILE A 381 -15.79 17.46 20.66
C ILE A 381 -15.63 18.81 21.35
N GLU A 382 -15.86 19.90 20.63
CA GLU A 382 -15.79 21.26 21.12
C GLU A 382 -17.21 21.83 21.26
N TYR A 383 -17.60 22.11 22.50
CA TYR A 383 -18.86 22.75 22.84
C TYR A 383 -18.61 24.21 23.12
N LEU A 384 -19.38 25.06 22.46
CA LEU A 384 -19.32 26.51 22.61
C LEU A 384 -20.64 26.99 23.21
N ALA A 385 -20.57 27.84 24.22
CA ALA A 385 -21.74 28.53 24.77
C ALA A 385 -21.39 29.96 25.17
N ILE A 386 -22.39 30.84 25.15
CA ILE A 386 -22.26 32.26 25.46
C ILE A 386 -23.18 32.62 26.61
N PRO A 387 -22.66 33.05 27.79
CA PRO A 387 -23.48 33.56 28.88
C PRO A 387 -24.09 34.93 28.54
N ARG A 388 -25.37 35.07 28.73
CA ARG A 388 -26.10 36.29 28.45
C ARG A 388 -26.33 37.18 29.70
N SER A 389 -26.10 36.62 30.89
CA SER A 389 -26.28 37.33 32.16
C SER A 389 -25.06 37.19 33.04
N ALA A 390 -24.76 38.21 33.84
CA ALA A 390 -23.72 38.15 34.86
C ALA A 390 -24.22 37.29 36.05
N GLY A 391 -23.31 36.50 36.63
CA GLY A 391 -23.61 35.60 37.74
C GLY A 391 -22.55 34.53 37.92
N GLU A 392 -22.78 33.69 38.91
CA GLU A 392 -22.01 32.47 39.13
C GLU A 392 -22.84 31.27 38.65
N TYR A 393 -22.25 30.47 37.78
CA TYR A 393 -22.91 29.35 37.15
C TYR A 393 -22.09 28.08 37.31
N THR A 394 -22.77 26.96 37.56
CA THR A 394 -22.13 25.66 37.63
C THR A 394 -22.56 24.80 36.44
N ILE A 395 -21.60 24.39 35.63
CA ILE A 395 -21.81 23.39 34.60
C ILE A 395 -21.58 22.03 35.23
N PRO A 396 -22.58 21.14 35.21
CA PRO A 396 -22.45 19.83 35.87
C PRO A 396 -21.45 18.94 35.16
N ALA A 397 -20.96 17.92 35.88
CA ALA A 397 -20.03 16.93 35.33
C ALA A 397 -20.63 16.21 34.13
N ILE A 398 -19.91 16.29 32.98
CA ILE A 398 -20.30 15.64 31.75
C ILE A 398 -19.90 14.18 31.81
N LYS A 399 -20.86 13.27 31.60
CA LYS A 399 -20.68 11.84 31.73
C LYS A 399 -20.55 11.17 30.37
N PHE A 400 -19.57 10.27 30.26
CA PHE A 400 -19.34 9.42 29.09
C PHE A 400 -19.34 7.96 29.55
N SER A 401 -20.39 7.21 29.20
CA SER A 401 -20.54 5.80 29.60
C SER A 401 -20.31 4.89 28.39
N TYR A 402 -19.55 3.83 28.60
CA TYR A 402 -19.21 2.84 27.58
C TYR A 402 -19.16 1.44 28.18
N PHE A 403 -19.15 0.42 27.32
CA PHE A 403 -18.97 -0.98 27.72
C PHE A 403 -17.50 -1.38 27.52
N ASP A 404 -16.84 -1.77 28.61
CA ASP A 404 -15.47 -2.29 28.58
C ASP A 404 -15.52 -3.79 28.31
N ILE A 405 -14.88 -4.20 27.20
CA ILE A 405 -14.89 -5.60 26.72
C ILE A 405 -14.10 -6.52 27.65
N ASP A 406 -13.00 -6.04 28.22
CA ASP A 406 -12.12 -6.86 29.06
C ASP A 406 -12.76 -7.11 30.43
N ASP A 407 -13.31 -6.05 31.01
CA ASP A 407 -13.98 -6.13 32.32
C ASP A 407 -15.43 -6.60 32.20
N LYS A 408 -15.96 -6.70 30.96
CA LYS A 408 -17.35 -7.08 30.67
C LYS A 408 -18.37 -6.27 31.47
N SER A 409 -18.12 -5.00 31.67
CA SER A 409 -18.91 -4.10 32.48
C SER A 409 -19.02 -2.70 31.88
N TYR A 410 -20.08 -1.99 32.28
CA TYR A 410 -20.20 -0.59 31.92
C TYR A 410 -19.30 0.27 32.78
N LYS A 411 -18.56 1.17 32.17
CA LYS A 411 -17.76 2.19 32.82
C LYS A 411 -18.29 3.57 32.47
N THR A 412 -18.26 4.47 33.45
CA THR A 412 -18.64 5.86 33.28
C THR A 412 -17.44 6.73 33.65
N LEU A 413 -16.96 7.49 32.67
CA LEU A 413 -15.99 8.56 32.86
C LEU A 413 -16.76 9.87 33.01
N SER A 414 -16.28 10.77 33.87
CA SER A 414 -16.90 12.08 34.06
C SER A 414 -15.85 13.18 34.11
N THR A 415 -16.22 14.36 33.62
CA THR A 415 -15.44 15.57 33.84
C THR A 415 -15.62 16.05 35.28
N PRO A 416 -14.75 16.94 35.77
CA PRO A 416 -15.09 17.77 36.91
C PRO A 416 -16.30 18.66 36.62
N GLU A 417 -16.94 19.18 37.66
CA GLU A 417 -17.89 20.30 37.53
C GLU A 417 -17.10 21.58 37.27
N TYR A 418 -17.68 22.48 36.49
CA TYR A 418 -17.01 23.75 36.19
C TYR A 418 -17.82 24.91 36.76
N THR A 419 -17.25 25.67 37.67
CA THR A 419 -17.83 26.92 38.16
C THR A 419 -17.33 28.07 37.30
N ILE A 420 -18.26 28.80 36.70
CA ILE A 420 -18.02 29.91 35.77
C ILE A 420 -18.47 31.21 36.43
N HIS A 421 -17.55 32.15 36.56
CA HIS A 421 -17.84 33.50 37.08
C HIS A 421 -17.97 34.47 35.89
N VAL A 422 -19.21 34.96 35.66
CA VAL A 422 -19.52 35.88 34.59
C VAL A 422 -19.67 37.30 35.15
N LYS A 423 -18.73 38.20 34.82
CA LYS A 423 -18.78 39.60 35.18
C LYS A 423 -19.57 40.39 34.12
N ARG A 424 -20.15 41.53 34.52
CA ARG A 424 -20.82 42.43 33.57
C ARG A 424 -19.79 42.95 32.57
N GLY A 425 -20.14 42.90 31.28
CA GLY A 425 -19.30 43.47 30.23
C GLY A 425 -19.31 44.99 30.23
N ALA A 426 -18.23 45.58 29.73
CA ALA A 426 -18.07 47.05 29.64
C ALA A 426 -19.02 47.64 28.56
N GLY A 427 -20.27 47.77 28.89
CA GLY A 427 -21.33 48.31 27.99
C GLY A 427 -22.72 48.30 28.62
N GLU A 428 -22.90 47.55 29.68
CA GLU A 428 -24.13 47.60 30.48
C GLU A 428 -23.97 48.67 31.54
N SER A 429 -24.39 49.90 31.24
CA SER A 429 -24.54 51.00 32.17
C SER A 429 -25.38 50.54 33.37
N ALA A 430 -24.82 50.65 34.56
CA ALA A 430 -25.53 50.45 35.80
C ALA A 430 -26.65 51.52 35.91
N ALA A 431 -27.85 51.18 35.53
CA ALA A 431 -29.02 51.90 36.00
C ALA A 431 -29.24 51.53 37.46
N ALA A 432 -28.60 52.33 38.35
CA ALA A 432 -28.89 52.29 39.76
C ALA A 432 -30.33 52.74 39.98
N GLY A 433 -31.09 51.94 40.70
CA GLY A 433 -32.42 52.32 41.15
C GLY A 433 -33.16 51.13 41.74
N GLU A 434 -33.03 50.97 43.06
CA GLU A 434 -34.03 50.22 43.84
C GLU A 434 -35.43 50.71 43.46
N GLN A 435 -36.28 49.82 42.94
CA GLN A 435 -37.70 49.79 43.23
C GLN A 435 -38.33 48.51 42.63
N GLN A 436 -38.96 47.75 43.49
CA GLN A 436 -39.87 46.69 43.09
C GLN A 436 -40.94 47.29 42.15
N ALA A 437 -41.00 46.85 40.91
CA ALA A 437 -42.10 47.09 40.04
C ALA A 437 -42.52 45.79 39.38
N VAL A 438 -43.73 45.38 39.72
CA VAL A 438 -44.50 44.35 39.04
C VAL A 438 -44.63 44.77 37.56
N VAL A 439 -44.00 44.04 36.66
CA VAL A 439 -44.10 44.30 35.23
C VAL A 439 -45.23 43.46 34.65
N ASN A 440 -46.34 44.12 34.34
CA ASN A 440 -47.38 43.60 33.47
C ASN A 440 -46.84 43.42 32.04
N TYR A 441 -46.93 42.22 31.54
CA TYR A 441 -46.75 41.93 30.13
C TYR A 441 -47.95 42.44 29.32
N THR A 442 -47.82 43.60 28.66
CA THR A 442 -48.53 43.93 27.40
C THR A 442 -47.98 45.23 26.87
N GLN A 443 -47.12 45.14 25.84
CA GLN A 443 -47.19 46.01 24.64
C GLN A 443 -46.09 45.64 23.68
N LYS A 444 -46.48 45.19 22.52
CA LYS A 444 -45.63 45.17 21.31
C LYS A 444 -45.25 46.60 20.99
N GLU A 445 -44.03 47.00 21.17
CA GLU A 445 -43.50 48.22 20.52
C GLU A 445 -42.82 47.86 19.22
N ASP A 446 -43.20 48.61 18.19
CA ASP A 446 -42.65 48.55 16.85
C ASP A 446 -41.15 48.74 16.85
N ILE A 447 -40.46 47.88 16.17
CA ILE A 447 -39.02 47.97 15.89
C ILE A 447 -38.83 49.20 14.97
N LYS A 448 -38.38 50.31 15.55
CA LYS A 448 -37.79 51.39 14.77
C LYS A 448 -36.49 50.91 14.18
N GLN A 449 -36.44 50.77 12.88
CA GLN A 449 -35.21 50.65 12.14
C GLN A 449 -34.31 51.85 12.43
N LEU A 450 -33.32 51.67 13.28
CA LEU A 450 -32.19 52.58 13.41
C LEU A 450 -31.12 52.19 12.40
N GLY A 451 -31.09 52.96 11.31
CA GLY A 451 -29.90 53.21 10.52
C GLY A 451 -29.30 52.03 9.81
N THR A 452 -29.51 51.96 8.52
CA THR A 452 -28.60 51.34 7.56
C THR A 452 -27.24 52.04 7.64
N ASP A 453 -26.34 51.56 8.49
CA ASP A 453 -24.94 51.95 8.41
C ASP A 453 -24.03 50.76 8.73
N ILE A 454 -23.57 50.14 7.64
CA ILE A 454 -22.44 49.24 7.68
C ILE A 454 -21.25 50.15 8.02
N ARG A 455 -20.77 50.09 9.26
CA ARG A 455 -19.54 50.78 9.67
C ARG A 455 -18.42 50.37 8.76
N TYR A 456 -17.84 51.32 8.06
CA TYR A 456 -16.62 51.22 7.30
C TYR A 456 -15.53 50.57 8.15
N ILE A 457 -14.88 49.55 7.60
CA ILE A 457 -13.61 49.05 8.08
C ILE A 457 -12.62 50.21 7.95
N ASP A 458 -12.09 50.71 9.07
CA ASP A 458 -11.10 51.76 9.08
C ASP A 458 -9.83 51.25 8.40
N THR A 459 -9.56 51.69 7.18
CA THR A 459 -8.39 51.31 6.38
C THR A 459 -7.11 52.06 6.77
N LYS A 460 -7.13 52.81 7.88
CA LYS A 460 -5.91 53.43 8.41
C LYS A 460 -5.18 52.41 9.24
N ALA A 461 -4.11 51.86 8.67
CA ALA A 461 -3.13 51.07 9.40
C ALA A 461 -2.61 51.84 10.63
N PRO A 462 -2.50 51.18 11.82
CA PRO A 462 -1.95 51.81 12.99
C PRO A 462 -0.51 52.22 12.70
N SER A 463 -0.21 53.50 12.85
CA SER A 463 1.13 54.08 12.74
C SER A 463 1.98 53.59 13.91
N GLY A 464 2.53 52.38 13.81
CA GLY A 464 3.57 51.87 14.70
C GLY A 464 4.92 52.37 14.24
N LYS A 465 5.49 53.30 15.03
CA LYS A 465 6.91 53.66 14.94
C LYS A 465 7.73 52.42 15.31
N ASN A 466 8.58 52.02 14.40
CA ASN A 466 9.79 51.20 14.47
C ASN A 466 9.76 49.95 13.59
N SER A 467 10.16 50.16 12.34
CA SER A 467 11.19 49.37 11.65
C SER A 467 11.44 50.02 10.29
N GLU A 468 12.63 50.54 10.11
CA GLU A 468 13.15 51.08 8.86
C GLU A 468 13.30 49.95 7.83
N PHE A 469 12.23 49.67 7.08
CA PHE A 469 12.32 49.05 5.78
C PHE A 469 11.37 49.81 4.84
N ARG A 470 11.78 51.06 4.50
CA ARG A 470 11.14 51.84 3.44
C ARG A 470 11.59 51.28 2.10
N ILE A 471 10.80 50.41 1.49
CA ILE A 471 10.87 50.20 0.05
C ILE A 471 10.16 51.40 -0.60
N GLN A 472 10.98 52.29 -1.11
CA GLN A 472 10.55 53.55 -1.69
C GLN A 472 10.20 53.40 -3.17
N ASN A 473 9.34 52.44 -3.54
CA ASN A 473 8.65 52.38 -4.81
C ASN A 473 7.39 51.53 -4.67
N SER A 474 6.26 52.20 -4.42
CA SER A 474 4.95 51.55 -4.29
C SER A 474 4.51 50.82 -5.57
N ASP A 475 5.14 51.11 -6.70
CA ASP A 475 4.76 50.52 -8.01
C ASP A 475 5.33 49.11 -8.24
N LEU A 476 6.20 48.62 -7.35
CA LEU A 476 6.75 47.24 -7.48
C LEU A 476 6.13 46.22 -6.52
N ILE A 477 5.30 46.63 -5.57
CA ILE A 477 4.75 45.73 -4.54
C ILE A 477 3.80 44.69 -5.17
N TRP A 478 3.07 45.06 -6.21
CA TRP A 478 2.22 44.12 -6.93
C TRP A 478 2.99 42.97 -7.62
N LEU A 479 4.28 43.20 -7.92
CA LEU A 479 5.15 42.19 -8.54
C LEU A 479 5.37 41.00 -7.58
N PHE A 480 5.41 41.23 -6.25
CA PHE A 480 5.54 40.18 -5.25
C PHE A 480 4.28 39.27 -5.16
N TYR A 481 3.12 39.75 -5.62
CA TYR A 481 1.89 38.95 -5.69
C TYR A 481 1.69 38.30 -7.06
N VAL A 482 2.06 38.99 -8.12
CA VAL A 482 1.85 38.50 -9.50
C VAL A 482 2.90 37.46 -9.88
N VAL A 483 4.16 37.62 -9.50
CA VAL A 483 5.21 36.67 -9.83
C VAL A 483 4.97 35.28 -9.22
N PRO A 484 4.65 35.11 -7.91
CA PRO A 484 4.28 33.81 -7.36
C PRO A 484 3.03 33.20 -8.00
N LEU A 485 2.05 34.04 -8.36
CA LEU A 485 0.84 33.58 -9.04
C LEU A 485 1.15 33.02 -10.43
N ILE A 486 1.99 33.71 -11.21
CA ILE A 486 2.44 33.23 -12.52
C ILE A 486 3.24 31.95 -12.38
N ILE A 487 4.15 31.87 -11.42
CA ILE A 487 4.94 30.66 -11.13
C ILE A 487 4.01 29.50 -10.76
N ALA A 488 2.99 29.72 -9.92
CA ALA A 488 2.02 28.72 -9.55
C ALA A 488 1.20 28.22 -10.76
N ILE A 489 0.77 29.13 -11.64
CA ILE A 489 0.03 28.79 -12.86
C ILE A 489 0.92 27.98 -13.83
N VAL A 490 2.17 28.39 -14.04
CA VAL A 490 3.13 27.66 -14.88
C VAL A 490 3.41 26.26 -14.30
N LEU A 491 3.60 26.17 -12.97
CA LEU A 491 3.78 24.90 -12.27
C LEU A 491 2.57 23.97 -12.44
N LEU A 492 1.35 24.52 -12.29
CA LEU A 492 0.10 23.77 -12.49
C LEU A 492 -0.05 23.26 -13.93
N ILE A 493 0.33 24.08 -14.93
CA ILE A 493 0.30 23.68 -16.34
C ILE A 493 1.32 22.56 -16.60
N VAL A 494 2.53 22.70 -16.06
CA VAL A 494 3.59 21.68 -16.19
C VAL A 494 3.19 20.38 -15.48
N LEU A 495 2.67 20.45 -14.26
CA LEU A 495 2.20 19.29 -13.51
C LEU A 495 1.00 18.61 -14.20
N ARG A 496 0.01 19.37 -14.69
CA ARG A 496 -1.10 18.79 -15.45
C ARG A 496 -0.60 18.09 -16.73
N LYS A 497 0.37 18.69 -17.43
CA LYS A 497 0.95 18.08 -18.62
C LYS A 497 1.73 16.80 -18.26
N GLN A 498 2.50 16.79 -17.17
CA GLN A 498 3.20 15.59 -16.70
C GLN A 498 2.22 14.50 -16.22
N ILE A 499 1.15 14.86 -15.53
CA ILE A 499 0.12 13.90 -15.08
C ILE A 499 -0.64 13.32 -16.28
N GLN A 500 -0.99 14.12 -17.27
CA GLN A 500 -1.61 13.64 -18.51
C GLN A 500 -0.67 12.76 -19.34
N GLU A 501 0.61 13.11 -19.40
CA GLU A 501 1.63 12.26 -20.07
C GLU A 501 1.93 10.98 -19.30
N ALA A 502 1.82 10.96 -17.96
CA ALA A 502 2.01 9.80 -17.12
C ALA A 502 0.77 8.89 -17.02
N SER A 503 -0.44 9.43 -17.17
CA SER A 503 -1.69 8.66 -17.15
C SER A 503 -1.95 7.87 -18.43
N ASP A 504 -1.31 8.26 -19.53
CA ASP A 504 -1.41 7.55 -20.80
C ASP A 504 -0.32 6.48 -20.91
N ILE A 505 -0.57 5.35 -20.24
CA ILE A 505 0.34 4.18 -20.17
C ILE A 505 0.75 3.73 -21.58
N ASN A 506 -0.15 3.83 -22.56
CA ASN A 506 0.12 3.46 -23.93
C ASN A 506 1.14 4.41 -24.58
N ARG A 507 1.01 5.71 -24.38
CA ARG A 507 1.91 6.72 -24.95
C ARG A 507 3.33 6.64 -24.37
N VAL A 508 3.45 6.30 -23.07
CA VAL A 508 4.75 6.05 -22.42
C VAL A 508 5.39 4.77 -22.97
N ARG A 509 4.59 3.73 -23.20
CA ARG A 509 5.06 2.48 -23.83
C ARG A 509 5.54 2.73 -25.26
N TYR A 510 4.82 3.52 -26.09
CA TYR A 510 5.22 3.89 -27.44
C TYR A 510 6.58 4.61 -27.48
N LYS A 511 6.76 5.62 -26.63
CA LYS A 511 8.05 6.33 -26.55
C LYS A 511 9.19 5.40 -26.10
N ARG A 512 8.93 4.42 -25.23
CA ARG A 512 9.90 3.40 -24.81
C ARG A 512 10.21 2.42 -25.95
N ALA A 513 9.19 1.93 -26.67
CA ALA A 513 9.33 1.01 -27.78
C ALA A 513 10.28 1.58 -28.86
N ASN A 514 10.02 2.80 -29.31
CA ASN A 514 10.88 3.47 -30.30
C ASN A 514 12.32 3.65 -29.78
N LYS A 515 12.52 4.07 -28.54
CA LYS A 515 13.86 4.25 -27.97
C LYS A 515 14.63 2.94 -27.83
N VAL A 516 13.94 1.84 -27.49
CA VAL A 516 14.54 0.50 -27.38
C VAL A 516 14.89 -0.04 -28.77
N ALA A 517 13.97 0.11 -29.75
CA ALA A 517 14.20 -0.30 -31.12
C ALA A 517 15.43 0.43 -31.73
N GLN A 518 15.50 1.76 -31.60
CA GLN A 518 16.67 2.53 -32.04
C GLN A 518 17.97 2.11 -31.34
N LYS A 519 17.92 1.76 -30.04
CA LYS A 519 19.10 1.26 -29.31
C LYS A 519 19.58 -0.09 -29.86
N ARG A 520 18.64 -0.98 -30.21
CA ARG A 520 18.97 -2.31 -30.76
C ARG A 520 19.39 -2.27 -32.21
N LEU A 521 18.82 -1.36 -33.02
CA LEU A 521 19.30 -1.08 -34.36
C LEU A 521 20.72 -0.51 -34.36
N LYS A 522 21.13 0.23 -33.30
CA LYS A 522 22.53 0.64 -33.16
C LYS A 522 23.46 -0.56 -32.93
N ALA A 523 23.03 -1.58 -32.19
CA ALA A 523 23.80 -2.81 -32.04
C ALA A 523 23.92 -3.58 -33.34
N ALA A 524 22.83 -3.66 -34.13
CA ALA A 524 22.84 -4.24 -35.46
C ALA A 524 23.76 -3.44 -36.42
N ALA A 525 23.74 -2.10 -36.34
CA ALA A 525 24.63 -1.25 -37.13
C ALA A 525 26.12 -1.44 -36.76
N ALA A 526 26.41 -1.67 -35.47
CA ALA A 526 27.78 -1.97 -35.04
C ALA A 526 28.24 -3.36 -35.50
N ALA A 527 27.37 -4.37 -35.41
CA ALA A 527 27.65 -5.72 -35.92
C ALA A 527 27.80 -5.74 -37.45
N LEU A 528 27.01 -4.93 -38.17
CA LEU A 528 27.15 -4.72 -39.63
C LEU A 528 28.54 -4.16 -40.00
N LYS A 529 29.01 -3.13 -39.26
CA LYS A 529 30.33 -2.56 -39.44
C LYS A 529 31.45 -3.54 -39.10
N ALA A 530 31.26 -4.41 -38.15
CA ALA A 530 32.19 -5.44 -37.74
C ALA A 530 32.15 -6.69 -38.64
N ASN A 531 31.22 -6.74 -39.60
CA ASN A 531 30.91 -7.89 -40.44
C ASN A 531 30.63 -9.18 -39.67
N ASP A 532 30.06 -9.04 -38.44
CA ASP A 532 29.65 -10.16 -37.57
C ASP A 532 28.19 -10.54 -37.89
N LYS A 533 28.02 -11.59 -38.68
CA LYS A 533 26.74 -12.06 -39.20
C LYS A 533 25.82 -12.54 -38.12
N ASP A 534 26.29 -13.36 -37.20
CA ASP A 534 25.46 -13.95 -36.17
C ASP A 534 24.94 -12.89 -35.19
N ALA A 535 25.80 -11.99 -34.74
CA ALA A 535 25.44 -10.86 -33.91
C ALA A 535 24.48 -9.90 -34.63
N PHE A 536 24.64 -9.68 -35.93
CA PHE A 536 23.79 -8.81 -36.72
C PHE A 536 22.35 -9.33 -36.83
N TYR A 537 22.19 -10.57 -37.30
CA TYR A 537 20.85 -11.15 -37.48
C TYR A 537 20.12 -11.33 -36.15
N ALA A 538 20.81 -11.73 -35.08
CA ALA A 538 20.22 -11.80 -33.72
C ALA A 538 19.78 -10.42 -33.21
N ALA A 539 20.55 -9.35 -33.49
CA ALA A 539 20.20 -7.99 -33.09
C ALA A 539 18.99 -7.45 -33.86
N ILE A 540 18.90 -7.70 -35.19
CA ILE A 540 17.76 -7.31 -36.04
C ILE A 540 16.47 -8.04 -35.57
N GLU A 541 16.53 -9.34 -35.45
CA GLU A 541 15.39 -10.15 -35.00
C GLU A 541 14.88 -9.71 -33.62
N SER A 542 15.79 -9.54 -32.67
CA SER A 542 15.45 -9.07 -31.34
C SER A 542 14.89 -7.64 -31.32
N ALA A 543 15.36 -6.73 -32.19
CA ALA A 543 14.83 -5.38 -32.30
C ALA A 543 13.40 -5.40 -32.86
N ALA A 544 13.15 -6.16 -33.93
CA ALA A 544 11.83 -6.27 -34.56
C ALA A 544 10.78 -6.88 -33.64
N TRP A 545 11.06 -8.03 -33.01
CA TRP A 545 10.13 -8.68 -32.11
C TRP A 545 9.82 -7.85 -30.86
N THR A 546 10.83 -7.22 -30.27
CA THR A 546 10.59 -6.39 -29.08
C THR A 546 9.80 -5.13 -29.43
N TYR A 547 10.05 -4.54 -30.60
CA TYR A 547 9.28 -3.39 -31.07
C TYR A 547 7.81 -3.76 -31.26
N LEU A 548 7.51 -4.87 -31.95
CA LEU A 548 6.14 -5.35 -32.17
C LEU A 548 5.44 -5.70 -30.87
N SER A 549 6.13 -6.36 -29.93
CA SER A 549 5.61 -6.69 -28.60
C SER A 549 5.20 -5.43 -27.82
N ASP A 550 6.08 -4.45 -27.77
CA ASP A 550 5.82 -3.19 -27.04
C ASP A 550 4.72 -2.36 -27.74
N ARG A 551 4.67 -2.38 -29.07
CA ARG A 551 3.69 -1.63 -29.88
C ARG A 551 2.28 -2.22 -29.76
N LEU A 552 2.18 -3.53 -29.81
CA LEU A 552 0.91 -4.25 -29.70
C LEU A 552 0.45 -4.48 -28.26
N SER A 553 1.32 -4.21 -27.27
CA SER A 553 1.11 -4.52 -25.85
C SER A 553 0.88 -6.02 -25.60
N ILE A 554 1.55 -6.87 -26.40
CA ILE A 554 1.50 -8.33 -26.31
C ILE A 554 2.90 -8.82 -25.95
N PRO A 555 3.05 -9.73 -24.98
CA PRO A 555 4.36 -10.32 -24.66
C PRO A 555 5.02 -10.95 -25.89
N THR A 556 6.34 -10.83 -26.01
CA THR A 556 7.09 -11.44 -27.13
C THR A 556 6.90 -12.95 -27.22
N ALA A 557 6.62 -13.61 -26.08
CA ALA A 557 6.34 -15.05 -26.03
C ALA A 557 5.03 -15.46 -26.72
N ASP A 558 4.07 -14.53 -26.82
CA ASP A 558 2.75 -14.78 -27.43
C ASP A 558 2.72 -14.36 -28.91
N LEU A 559 3.80 -13.74 -29.41
CA LEU A 559 3.94 -13.34 -30.82
C LEU A 559 4.72 -14.40 -31.59
N ASN A 560 4.14 -14.86 -32.69
CA ASN A 560 4.79 -15.75 -33.65
C ASN A 560 4.46 -15.31 -35.07
N LYS A 561 5.15 -15.91 -36.07
CA LYS A 561 4.97 -15.57 -37.49
C LYS A 561 3.56 -15.90 -38.02
N GLU A 562 2.87 -16.83 -37.39
CA GLU A 562 1.55 -17.28 -37.82
C GLU A 562 0.46 -16.34 -37.29
N ASN A 563 0.60 -15.83 -36.05
CA ASN A 563 -0.41 -14.98 -35.44
C ASN A 563 -0.17 -13.47 -35.64
N ILE A 564 1.07 -13.02 -35.87
CA ILE A 564 1.38 -11.60 -36.01
C ILE A 564 0.57 -10.93 -37.13
N ALA A 565 0.35 -11.63 -38.25
CA ALA A 565 -0.43 -11.11 -39.35
C ALA A 565 -1.92 -10.93 -38.97
N SER A 566 -2.50 -11.88 -38.26
CA SER A 566 -3.89 -11.78 -37.82
C SER A 566 -4.08 -10.68 -36.79
N ILE A 567 -3.11 -10.51 -35.88
CA ILE A 567 -3.12 -9.46 -34.85
C ILE A 567 -2.99 -8.08 -35.49
N LEU A 568 -2.06 -7.89 -36.44
CA LEU A 568 -1.88 -6.63 -37.15
C LEU A 568 -3.11 -6.28 -38.00
N ASN A 569 -3.73 -7.27 -38.64
CA ASN A 569 -4.95 -7.06 -39.42
C ASN A 569 -6.14 -6.67 -38.51
N GLN A 570 -6.30 -7.29 -37.34
CA GLN A 570 -7.31 -6.89 -36.35
C GLN A 570 -7.11 -5.47 -35.83
N LYS A 571 -5.87 -4.97 -35.82
CA LYS A 571 -5.52 -3.61 -35.43
C LYS A 571 -5.63 -2.59 -36.57
N GLY A 572 -6.00 -3.04 -37.77
CA GLY A 572 -6.23 -2.16 -38.93
C GLY A 572 -4.96 -1.75 -39.69
N VAL A 573 -3.85 -2.48 -39.53
CA VAL A 573 -2.60 -2.25 -40.27
C VAL A 573 -2.79 -2.66 -41.71
N SER A 574 -2.22 -1.87 -42.64
CA SER A 574 -2.33 -2.14 -44.09
C SER A 574 -1.69 -3.49 -44.45
N GLU A 575 -2.30 -4.21 -45.42
CA GLU A 575 -1.78 -5.50 -45.90
C GLU A 575 -0.35 -5.42 -46.44
N THR A 576 0.04 -4.28 -47.00
CA THR A 576 1.39 -4.02 -47.47
C THR A 576 2.42 -4.03 -46.34
N LEU A 577 2.11 -3.36 -45.22
CA LEU A 577 2.96 -3.34 -44.03
C LEU A 577 3.02 -4.70 -43.34
N ILE A 578 1.90 -5.45 -43.31
CA ILE A 578 1.88 -6.82 -42.80
C ILE A 578 2.80 -7.73 -43.62
N ALA A 579 2.81 -7.57 -44.94
CA ALA A 579 3.72 -8.31 -45.80
C ALA A 579 5.19 -7.92 -45.55
N GLU A 580 5.50 -6.63 -45.35
CA GLU A 580 6.83 -6.16 -44.98
C GLU A 580 7.31 -6.73 -43.66
N VAL A 581 6.46 -6.74 -42.61
CA VAL A 581 6.74 -7.38 -41.29
C VAL A 581 7.13 -8.84 -41.49
N LYS A 582 6.32 -9.60 -42.24
CA LYS A 582 6.60 -11.00 -42.51
C LYS A 582 7.91 -11.19 -43.26
N ASN A 583 8.15 -10.37 -44.24
CA ASN A 583 9.36 -10.44 -45.05
C ASN A 583 10.63 -10.17 -44.22
N VAL A 584 10.65 -9.09 -43.42
CA VAL A 584 11.79 -8.76 -42.53
C VAL A 584 12.04 -9.89 -41.53
N LEU A 585 11.01 -10.41 -40.86
CA LEU A 585 11.15 -11.49 -39.88
C LEU A 585 11.60 -12.81 -40.51
N SER A 586 11.08 -13.16 -41.69
CA SER A 586 11.48 -14.39 -42.40
C SER A 586 12.91 -14.27 -42.96
N THR A 587 13.28 -13.10 -43.49
CA THR A 587 14.63 -12.88 -44.02
C THR A 587 15.67 -12.88 -42.92
N ALA A 588 15.38 -12.26 -41.74
CA ALA A 588 16.30 -12.26 -40.60
C ALA A 588 16.59 -13.67 -40.09
N GLU A 589 15.57 -14.54 -40.01
CA GLU A 589 15.73 -15.93 -39.56
C GLU A 589 16.43 -16.80 -40.64
N PHE A 590 16.01 -16.70 -41.89
CA PHE A 590 16.56 -17.55 -42.97
C PHE A 590 18.02 -17.19 -43.26
N ALA A 591 18.38 -15.92 -43.28
CA ALA A 591 19.72 -15.43 -43.58
C ALA A 591 20.76 -15.82 -42.52
N ARG A 592 20.35 -16.18 -41.33
CA ARG A 592 21.22 -16.69 -40.26
C ARG A 592 21.84 -18.04 -40.64
N TYR A 593 21.11 -18.86 -41.46
CA TYR A 593 21.52 -20.22 -41.84
C TYR A 593 21.93 -20.36 -43.32
N ALA A 594 21.74 -19.31 -44.13
CA ALA A 594 22.02 -19.33 -45.56
C ALA A 594 23.37 -18.64 -45.92
N PRO A 595 24.04 -19.03 -46.98
CA PRO A 595 25.21 -18.29 -47.48
C PRO A 595 24.79 -16.89 -47.94
N SER A 596 25.42 -15.86 -47.37
CA SER A 596 25.08 -14.46 -47.63
C SER A 596 25.69 -13.93 -48.90
N THR A 597 24.92 -13.11 -49.65
CA THR A 597 25.41 -12.21 -50.70
C THR A 597 25.96 -10.92 -50.10
N ASP A 598 26.88 -10.23 -50.75
CA ASP A 598 27.67 -9.10 -50.22
C ASP A 598 26.88 -7.87 -49.71
N HIS A 599 25.58 -7.76 -49.99
CA HIS A 599 24.74 -6.62 -49.53
C HIS A 599 23.53 -7.02 -48.69
N ALA A 600 23.32 -8.31 -48.41
CA ALA A 600 22.12 -8.80 -47.76
C ALA A 600 21.89 -8.24 -46.33
N MET A 601 22.96 -7.94 -45.59
CA MET A 601 22.87 -7.36 -44.26
C MET A 601 22.47 -5.88 -44.28
N GLU A 602 23.00 -5.09 -45.22
CA GLU A 602 22.69 -3.68 -45.35
C GLU A 602 21.26 -3.45 -45.84
N ASP A 603 20.82 -4.27 -46.81
CA ASP A 603 19.44 -4.26 -47.30
C ASP A 603 18.44 -4.61 -46.20
N LEU A 604 18.71 -5.62 -45.38
CA LEU A 604 17.86 -6.00 -44.24
C LEU A 604 17.84 -4.94 -43.15
N TYR A 605 18.97 -4.28 -42.86
CA TYR A 605 19.04 -3.17 -41.92
C TYR A 605 18.16 -2.01 -42.38
N ASN A 606 18.26 -1.62 -43.66
CA ASN A 606 17.46 -0.56 -44.23
C ASN A 606 15.98 -0.92 -44.27
N ALA A 607 15.62 -2.15 -44.63
CA ALA A 607 14.25 -2.64 -44.63
C ALA A 607 13.66 -2.62 -43.23
N THR A 608 14.40 -3.06 -42.22
CA THR A 608 13.94 -3.05 -40.81
C THR A 608 13.76 -1.63 -40.28
N THR A 609 14.66 -0.72 -40.65
CA THR A 609 14.56 0.70 -40.25
C THR A 609 13.32 1.34 -40.89
N ASN A 610 13.09 1.12 -42.18
CA ASN A 610 11.90 1.63 -42.87
C ASN A 610 10.61 1.04 -42.32
N LEU A 611 10.58 -0.26 -42.03
CA LEU A 611 9.43 -0.93 -41.41
C LEU A 611 9.05 -0.32 -40.08
N ILE A 612 10.03 -0.07 -39.19
CA ILE A 612 9.75 0.55 -37.87
C ILE A 612 9.22 1.98 -38.08
N ASN A 613 9.78 2.75 -39.01
CA ASN A 613 9.29 4.10 -39.27
C ASN A 613 7.88 4.10 -39.86
N ASN A 614 7.57 3.22 -40.81
CA ASN A 614 6.23 3.09 -41.41
C ASN A 614 5.18 2.65 -40.39
N LEU A 615 5.54 1.73 -39.47
CA LEU A 615 4.65 1.30 -38.36
C LEU A 615 4.44 2.41 -37.33
N GLU A 616 5.36 3.36 -37.16
CA GLU A 616 5.18 4.54 -36.31
C GLU A 616 4.19 5.54 -36.89
N GLU A 617 4.15 5.68 -38.23
CA GLU A 617 3.24 6.58 -38.94
C GLU A 617 1.80 6.06 -38.95
N GLU A 618 1.58 4.75 -38.86
CA GLU A 618 0.25 4.18 -38.74
C GLU A 618 -0.31 4.36 -37.29
N LYS A 619 -1.54 4.84 -37.21
CA LYS A 619 -2.28 4.99 -35.92
C LYS A 619 -2.77 3.60 -35.49
N LEU A 620 -1.93 2.86 -34.80
CA LEU A 620 -2.26 1.57 -34.17
C LEU A 620 -2.90 1.74 -32.80
#